data_8cd5c16bc2edcc98e8509e8953d5f340
#
_entry.id   8cd5c16bc2edcc98e8509e8953d5f340
#
_cell.length_a   1.000
_cell.length_b   1.000
_cell.length_c   1.000
_cell.angle_alpha   90.00
_cell.angle_beta   90.00
_cell.angle_gamma   90.00
#
_symmetry.space_group_name_H-M   'P 1'
#
loop_
_entity.id
_entity.type
_entity.pdbx_description
1 polymer ?
#
loop_
_entity_poly.entity_id
_entity_poly.type
_entity_poly.pdbx_seq_one_letter_code
_entity_poly.pdbx_strand_id
1 'polypeptide(L)'
;MTEITAKTPWAGHTGDVPLHLDYFDGSMFEALELVAKRYPRNIAFDFMGKPTTYPQMIEEIKKCARSLKTIGVRAGDKVTIAMPNCPQAIYMFYAVNLVGGIANMIHPLSAEKEIEFYLNESESVTAITLDQFYNKFESIRQNTKVVNIIIASVKDELSKPVRAGYMLTEG
;
A
#
# COMPACT_ATOMS: atom_id res chain seq x y z
N MET A 1 -21.99 7.80 15.91
CA MET A 1 -22.23 6.34 15.69
C MET A 1 -23.71 6.16 15.49
N THR A 2 -24.14 5.71 14.31
CA THR A 2 -25.56 5.46 14.02
C THR A 2 -25.95 4.17 14.75
N GLU A 3 -26.89 4.25 15.71
CA GLU A 3 -27.41 3.05 16.38
C GLU A 3 -28.03 2.11 15.33
N ILE A 4 -27.51 0.91 15.22
CA ILE A 4 -28.08 -0.17 14.43
C ILE A 4 -29.29 -0.67 15.26
N THR A 5 -30.51 -0.20 14.88
CA THR A 5 -31.72 -0.59 15.56
C THR A 5 -32.42 -1.73 14.81
N ALA A 6 -33.45 -2.33 15.42
CA ALA A 6 -34.32 -3.35 14.79
C ALA A 6 -34.95 -2.90 13.46
N LYS A 7 -34.83 -1.62 13.08
CA LYS A 7 -35.27 -1.05 11.80
C LYS A 7 -34.21 -1.14 10.70
N THR A 8 -33.01 -1.66 10.98
CA THR A 8 -31.93 -1.80 10.00
C THR A 8 -32.23 -3.01 9.10
N PRO A 9 -32.34 -2.86 7.77
CA PRO A 9 -32.79 -3.94 6.87
C PRO A 9 -32.03 -5.25 6.98
N TRP A 10 -30.75 -5.19 7.30
CA TRP A 10 -29.88 -6.36 7.41
C TRP A 10 -29.86 -7.03 8.79
N ALA A 11 -30.39 -6.40 9.84
CA ALA A 11 -30.35 -6.92 11.21
C ALA A 11 -31.00 -8.30 11.38
N GLY A 12 -32.00 -8.62 10.54
CA GLY A 12 -32.67 -9.93 10.53
C GLY A 12 -31.93 -11.01 9.72
N HIS A 13 -30.85 -10.67 9.02
CA HIS A 13 -30.11 -11.57 8.13
C HIS A 13 -28.72 -11.92 8.63
N THR A 14 -28.32 -11.42 9.80
CA THR A 14 -26.96 -11.64 10.35
C THR A 14 -26.79 -12.97 11.07
N GLY A 15 -27.88 -13.70 11.35
CA GLY A 15 -27.82 -14.94 12.15
C GLY A 15 -27.14 -14.70 13.50
N ASP A 16 -26.14 -15.52 13.81
CA ASP A 16 -25.36 -15.43 15.06
C ASP A 16 -24.23 -14.38 15.00
N VAL A 17 -24.09 -13.66 13.89
CA VAL A 17 -23.05 -12.60 13.77
C VAL A 17 -23.47 -11.38 14.58
N PRO A 18 -22.63 -10.89 15.51
CA PRO A 18 -22.92 -9.68 16.27
C PRO A 18 -23.16 -8.48 15.39
N LEU A 19 -24.18 -7.69 15.68
CA LEU A 19 -24.48 -6.43 14.97
C LEU A 19 -23.44 -5.34 15.25
N HIS A 20 -22.74 -5.45 16.37
CA HIS A 20 -21.66 -4.57 16.79
C HIS A 20 -20.44 -5.41 17.05
N LEU A 21 -19.30 -4.99 16.50
CA LEU A 21 -17.99 -5.58 16.76
C LEU A 21 -17.15 -4.57 17.55
N ASP A 22 -16.36 -5.07 18.48
CA ASP A 22 -15.31 -4.29 19.13
C ASP A 22 -14.16 -4.11 18.16
N TYR A 23 -14.04 -2.93 17.59
CA TYR A 23 -12.94 -2.60 16.69
C TYR A 23 -11.74 -2.12 17.49
N PHE A 24 -10.56 -2.45 16.98
CA PHE A 24 -9.31 -1.88 17.49
C PHE A 24 -9.32 -0.35 17.32
N ASP A 25 -9.10 0.37 18.41
CA ASP A 25 -9.00 1.83 18.39
C ASP A 25 -7.54 2.24 18.13
N GLY A 26 -7.21 2.43 16.88
CA GLY A 26 -5.86 2.78 16.43
C GLY A 26 -5.72 2.68 14.90
N SER A 27 -4.54 3.02 14.43
CA SER A 27 -4.22 2.95 12.99
C SER A 27 -4.02 1.50 12.53
N MET A 28 -4.12 1.29 11.21
CA MET A 28 -3.82 -0.02 10.62
C MET A 28 -2.38 -0.45 10.88
N PHE A 29 -1.43 0.49 10.93
CA PHE A 29 -0.04 0.18 11.27
C PHE A 29 0.11 -0.27 12.73
N GLU A 30 -0.56 0.38 13.67
CA GLU A 30 -0.55 -0.04 15.10
C GLU A 30 -1.15 -1.42 15.28
N ALA A 31 -2.25 -1.74 14.58
CA ALA A 31 -2.82 -3.08 14.58
C ALA A 31 -1.81 -4.12 14.07
N LEU A 32 -1.11 -3.82 12.97
CA LEU A 32 -0.06 -4.67 12.42
C LEU A 32 1.11 -4.84 13.40
N GLU A 33 1.52 -3.77 14.08
CA GLU A 33 2.60 -3.82 15.09
C GLU A 33 2.24 -4.70 16.29
N LEU A 34 0.98 -4.70 16.72
CA LEU A 34 0.49 -5.62 17.76
C LEU A 34 0.55 -7.07 17.29
N VAL A 35 0.15 -7.35 16.05
CA VAL A 35 0.26 -8.69 15.45
C VAL A 35 1.72 -9.13 15.39
N ALA A 36 2.63 -8.27 14.96
CA ALA A 36 4.05 -8.56 14.89
C ALA A 36 4.65 -8.91 16.28
N LYS A 37 4.23 -8.19 17.33
CA LYS A 37 4.63 -8.48 18.74
C LYS A 37 4.08 -9.82 19.21
N ARG A 38 2.83 -10.14 18.83
CA ARG A 38 2.15 -11.37 19.26
C ARG A 38 2.69 -12.61 18.52
N TYR A 39 3.07 -12.47 17.26
CA TYR A 39 3.48 -13.56 16.39
C TYR A 39 4.85 -13.30 15.72
N PRO A 40 5.94 -13.09 16.48
CA PRO A 40 7.22 -12.62 15.94
C PRO A 40 7.93 -13.62 15.02
N ARG A 41 7.54 -14.89 15.06
CA ARG A 41 8.13 -15.95 14.22
C ARG A 41 7.28 -16.32 13.01
N ASN A 42 6.05 -15.81 12.93
CA ASN A 42 5.16 -16.15 11.84
C ASN A 42 5.54 -15.40 10.56
N ILE A 43 5.30 -16.07 9.44
CA ILE A 43 5.42 -15.48 8.11
C ILE A 43 4.22 -14.56 7.91
N ALA A 44 4.48 -13.31 7.55
CA ALA A 44 3.45 -12.33 7.19
C ALA A 44 2.94 -12.57 5.76
N PHE A 45 3.85 -12.84 4.84
CA PHE A 45 3.55 -13.25 3.46
C PHE A 45 4.74 -13.99 2.85
N ASP A 46 4.48 -14.69 1.75
CA ASP A 46 5.49 -15.26 0.86
C ASP A 46 5.38 -14.60 -0.51
N PHE A 47 6.49 -14.18 -1.07
CA PHE A 47 6.54 -13.62 -2.41
C PHE A 47 7.55 -14.40 -3.27
N MET A 48 7.03 -15.17 -4.20
CA MET A 48 7.82 -15.98 -5.14
C MET A 48 8.86 -16.89 -4.43
N GLY A 49 8.44 -17.54 -3.34
CA GLY A 49 9.29 -18.42 -2.54
C GLY A 49 10.25 -17.70 -1.57
N LYS A 50 10.10 -16.39 -1.38
CA LYS A 50 10.81 -15.61 -0.37
C LYS A 50 9.84 -15.24 0.76
N PRO A 51 9.84 -16.00 1.87
CA PRO A 51 9.01 -15.69 3.01
C PRO A 51 9.51 -14.44 3.74
N THR A 52 8.58 -13.61 4.20
CA THR A 52 8.86 -12.43 5.02
C THR A 52 8.11 -12.54 6.33
N THR A 53 8.80 -12.44 7.46
CA THR A 53 8.19 -12.45 8.79
C THR A 53 7.58 -11.10 9.15
N TYR A 54 6.66 -11.08 10.13
CA TYR A 54 6.09 -9.81 10.62
C TYR A 54 7.14 -8.79 11.07
N PRO A 55 8.17 -9.13 11.85
CA PRO A 55 9.21 -8.16 12.22
C PRO A 55 9.97 -7.59 11.02
N GLN A 56 10.30 -8.43 10.03
CA GLN A 56 10.95 -7.98 8.79
C GLN A 56 10.06 -7.01 8.02
N MET A 57 8.77 -7.34 7.88
CA MET A 57 7.79 -6.46 7.25
C MET A 57 7.71 -5.10 7.96
N ILE A 58 7.62 -5.08 9.29
CA ILE A 58 7.61 -3.84 10.08
C ILE A 58 8.86 -2.99 9.84
N GLU A 59 10.04 -3.60 9.76
CA GLU A 59 11.28 -2.89 9.47
C GLU A 59 11.26 -2.21 8.11
N GLU A 60 10.83 -2.92 7.06
CA GLU A 60 10.73 -2.35 5.71
C GLU A 60 9.70 -1.22 5.66
N ILE A 61 8.53 -1.38 6.30
CA ILE A 61 7.53 -0.32 6.42
C ILE A 61 8.13 0.93 7.08
N LYS A 62 8.86 0.77 8.18
CA LYS A 62 9.52 1.90 8.88
C LYS A 62 10.58 2.59 8.02
N LYS A 63 11.32 1.85 7.19
CA LYS A 63 12.26 2.43 6.22
C LYS A 63 11.52 3.25 5.16
N CYS A 64 10.48 2.68 4.56
CA CYS A 64 9.63 3.37 3.58
C CYS A 64 9.01 4.64 4.16
N ALA A 65 8.50 4.59 5.40
CA ALA A 65 7.93 5.75 6.08
C ALA A 65 8.95 6.87 6.30
N ARG A 66 10.19 6.53 6.67
CA ARG A 66 11.29 7.52 6.76
C ARG A 66 11.58 8.16 5.41
N SER A 67 11.63 7.35 4.34
CA SER A 67 11.85 7.85 2.98
C SER A 67 10.74 8.80 2.54
N LEU A 68 9.48 8.45 2.79
CA LEU A 68 8.33 9.32 2.49
C LEU A 68 8.43 10.67 3.22
N LYS A 69 8.78 10.66 4.51
CA LYS A 69 9.01 11.91 5.27
C LYS A 69 10.17 12.74 4.70
N THR A 70 11.26 12.10 4.29
CA THR A 70 12.43 12.78 3.71
C THR A 70 12.10 13.51 2.42
N ILE A 71 11.22 12.98 1.58
CA ILE A 71 10.77 13.64 0.35
C ILE A 71 9.61 14.62 0.58
N GLY A 72 9.23 14.86 1.83
CA GLY A 72 8.27 15.89 2.21
C GLY A 72 6.82 15.45 2.35
N VAL A 73 6.52 14.13 2.32
CA VAL A 73 5.16 13.63 2.58
C VAL A 73 4.77 13.89 4.04
N ARG A 74 3.60 14.47 4.25
CA ARG A 74 3.05 14.87 5.55
C ARG A 74 1.72 14.17 5.84
N ALA A 75 1.28 14.27 7.08
CA ALA A 75 -0.06 13.83 7.47
C ALA A 75 -1.13 14.56 6.64
N GLY A 76 -2.10 13.79 6.15
CA GLY A 76 -3.18 14.27 5.26
C GLY A 76 -2.82 14.31 3.77
N ASP A 77 -1.55 14.19 3.40
CA ASP A 77 -1.16 14.10 1.98
C ASP A 77 -1.69 12.80 1.36
N LYS A 78 -2.15 12.90 0.12
CA LYS A 78 -2.60 11.75 -0.65
C LYS A 78 -1.43 11.21 -1.46
N VAL A 79 -1.23 9.91 -1.33
CA VAL A 79 -0.15 9.17 -2.00
C VAL A 79 -0.78 8.07 -2.85
N THR A 80 -0.68 8.19 -4.15
CA THR A 80 -1.17 7.15 -5.08
C THR A 80 -0.17 6.00 -5.15
N ILE A 81 -0.67 4.78 -4.98
CA ILE A 81 0.09 3.53 -5.12
C ILE A 81 -0.50 2.76 -6.30
N ALA A 82 0.25 2.69 -7.38
CA ALA A 82 -0.11 2.01 -8.62
C ALA A 82 0.83 0.83 -8.87
N MET A 83 0.65 -0.20 -8.08
CA MET A 83 1.46 -1.42 -8.14
C MET A 83 0.60 -2.67 -8.08
N PRO A 84 1.03 -3.79 -8.70
CA PRO A 84 0.40 -5.08 -8.50
C PRO A 84 0.62 -5.57 -7.05
N ASN A 85 0.08 -6.75 -6.73
CA ASN A 85 0.30 -7.40 -5.44
C ASN A 85 1.77 -7.83 -5.32
N CYS A 86 2.60 -6.97 -4.75
CA CYS A 86 4.01 -7.19 -4.49
C CYS A 86 4.38 -6.65 -3.10
N PRO A 87 5.52 -7.06 -2.51
CA PRO A 87 5.93 -6.61 -1.18
C PRO A 87 6.01 -5.10 -1.06
N GLN A 88 6.51 -4.41 -2.08
CA GLN A 88 6.63 -2.95 -2.05
C GLN A 88 5.26 -2.25 -1.94
N ALA A 89 4.22 -2.80 -2.58
CA ALA A 89 2.86 -2.26 -2.45
C ALA A 89 2.38 -2.35 -0.99
N ILE A 90 2.64 -3.48 -0.33
CA ILE A 90 2.31 -3.69 1.09
C ILE A 90 3.08 -2.72 1.97
N TYR A 91 4.41 -2.64 1.78
CA TYR A 91 5.26 -1.75 2.58
C TYR A 91 4.83 -0.29 2.45
N MET A 92 4.59 0.18 1.22
CA MET A 92 4.21 1.56 0.96
C MET A 92 2.82 1.88 1.49
N PHE A 93 1.85 0.97 1.38
CA PHE A 93 0.52 1.14 1.95
C PHE A 93 0.57 1.43 3.47
N TYR A 94 1.27 0.58 4.22
CA TYR A 94 1.43 0.78 5.65
C TYR A 94 2.37 1.95 5.99
N ALA A 95 3.36 2.25 5.15
CA ALA A 95 4.24 3.40 5.34
C ALA A 95 3.49 4.72 5.20
N VAL A 96 2.59 4.83 4.20
CA VAL A 96 1.71 5.99 4.04
C VAL A 96 0.80 6.15 5.27
N ASN A 97 0.21 5.05 5.75
CA ASN A 97 -0.57 5.06 6.99
C ASN A 97 0.26 5.53 8.20
N LEU A 98 1.50 5.01 8.34
CA LEU A 98 2.40 5.35 9.45
C LEU A 98 2.82 6.84 9.46
N VAL A 99 2.90 7.49 8.31
CA VAL A 99 3.18 8.93 8.23
C VAL A 99 1.94 9.80 8.40
N GLY A 100 0.76 9.18 8.52
CA GLY A 100 -0.52 9.87 8.61
C GLY A 100 -1.07 10.32 7.26
N GLY A 101 -0.53 9.82 6.15
CA GLY A 101 -1.02 10.07 4.80
C GLY A 101 -2.23 9.22 4.42
N ILE A 102 -2.79 9.49 3.27
CA ILE A 102 -3.93 8.79 2.69
C ILE A 102 -3.45 7.99 1.48
N ALA A 103 -3.52 6.66 1.57
CA ALA A 103 -3.17 5.79 0.45
C ALA A 103 -4.31 5.72 -0.56
N ASN A 104 -4.05 6.15 -1.79
CA ASN A 104 -4.94 6.02 -2.93
C ASN A 104 -4.46 4.87 -3.81
N MET A 105 -5.15 3.73 -3.75
CA MET A 105 -4.77 2.52 -4.49
C MET A 105 -5.44 2.51 -5.86
N ILE A 106 -4.64 2.47 -6.94
CA ILE A 106 -5.15 2.40 -8.31
C ILE A 106 -4.54 1.21 -9.07
N HIS A 107 -5.21 0.79 -10.13
CA HIS A 107 -4.72 -0.32 -10.94
C HIS A 107 -3.52 0.13 -11.82
N PRO A 108 -2.36 -0.56 -11.79
CA PRO A 108 -1.17 -0.13 -12.51
C PRO A 108 -1.28 -0.22 -14.03
N LEU A 109 -2.20 -1.05 -14.54
CA LEU A 109 -2.43 -1.21 -15.99
C LEU A 109 -3.46 -0.23 -16.55
N SER A 110 -4.06 0.64 -15.73
CA SER A 110 -4.97 1.68 -16.21
C SER A 110 -4.34 2.51 -17.34
N ALA A 111 -5.18 3.01 -18.22
CA ALA A 111 -4.75 3.92 -19.29
C ALA A 111 -4.25 5.25 -18.69
N GLU A 112 -3.35 5.94 -19.38
CA GLU A 112 -2.77 7.22 -18.92
C GLU A 112 -3.85 8.25 -18.53
N LYS A 113 -4.92 8.37 -19.33
CA LYS A 113 -6.05 9.26 -19.04
C LYS A 113 -6.80 8.90 -17.77
N GLU A 114 -6.93 7.63 -17.46
CA GLU A 114 -7.55 7.15 -16.20
C GLU A 114 -6.64 7.43 -15.01
N ILE A 115 -5.34 7.19 -15.16
CA ILE A 115 -4.34 7.51 -14.13
C ILE A 115 -4.36 9.01 -13.84
N GLU A 116 -4.34 9.86 -14.89
CA GLU A 116 -4.43 11.32 -14.76
C GLU A 116 -5.69 11.73 -14.00
N PHE A 117 -6.85 11.14 -14.35
CA PHE A 117 -8.11 11.38 -13.66
C PHE A 117 -8.04 11.00 -12.17
N TYR A 118 -7.53 9.80 -11.84
CA TYR A 118 -7.42 9.35 -10.45
C TYR A 118 -6.44 10.19 -9.62
N LEU A 119 -5.33 10.62 -10.20
CA LEU A 119 -4.36 11.50 -9.54
C LEU A 119 -4.97 12.88 -9.24
N ASN A 120 -5.74 13.44 -10.16
CA ASN A 120 -6.40 14.73 -9.99
C ASN A 120 -7.57 14.63 -9.00
N GLU A 121 -8.42 13.61 -9.12
CA GLU A 121 -9.55 13.40 -8.23
C GLU A 121 -9.11 13.19 -6.78
N SER A 122 -8.05 12.40 -6.57
CA SER A 122 -7.48 12.20 -5.23
C SER A 122 -6.61 13.36 -4.76
N GLU A 123 -6.27 14.31 -5.64
CA GLU A 123 -5.28 15.38 -5.36
C GLU A 123 -3.93 14.84 -4.85
N SER A 124 -3.49 13.71 -5.40
CA SER A 124 -2.25 13.07 -4.96
C SER A 124 -1.02 13.92 -5.25
N VAL A 125 -0.16 14.09 -4.23
CA VAL A 125 1.12 14.83 -4.33
C VAL A 125 2.31 13.94 -4.61
N THR A 126 2.16 12.63 -4.38
CA THR A 126 3.18 11.61 -4.63
C THR A 126 2.52 10.40 -5.30
N ALA A 127 3.19 9.86 -6.31
CA ALA A 127 2.81 8.61 -6.96
C ALA A 127 3.92 7.57 -6.75
N ILE A 128 3.53 6.32 -6.52
CA ILE A 128 4.43 5.19 -6.34
C ILE A 128 4.05 4.12 -7.35
N THR A 129 5.00 3.69 -8.18
CA THR A 129 4.75 2.72 -9.25
C THR A 129 5.95 1.82 -9.48
N LEU A 130 5.82 0.83 -10.37
CA LEU A 130 6.95 0.01 -10.80
C LEU A 130 7.67 0.66 -12.00
N ASP A 131 8.94 0.28 -12.17
CA ASP A 131 9.81 0.74 -13.27
C ASP A 131 9.15 0.59 -14.64
N GLN A 132 8.49 -0.54 -14.91
CA GLN A 132 7.78 -0.80 -16.17
C GLN A 132 6.61 0.16 -16.46
N PHE A 133 6.06 0.84 -15.46
CA PHE A 133 4.92 1.76 -15.62
C PHE A 133 5.32 3.24 -15.51
N TYR A 134 6.58 3.54 -15.23
CA TYR A 134 7.07 4.91 -15.01
C TYR A 134 6.67 5.88 -16.10
N ASN A 135 6.85 5.50 -17.37
CA ASN A 135 6.58 6.37 -18.50
C ASN A 135 5.13 6.87 -18.53
N LYS A 136 4.15 6.07 -18.11
CA LYS A 136 2.75 6.48 -18.02
C LYS A 136 2.54 7.62 -17.03
N PHE A 137 3.25 7.58 -15.89
CA PHE A 137 3.15 8.62 -14.87
C PHE A 137 3.89 9.89 -15.26
N GLU A 138 5.07 9.75 -15.86
CA GLU A 138 5.87 10.91 -16.29
C GLU A 138 5.19 11.67 -17.44
N SER A 139 4.54 10.97 -18.38
CA SER A 139 3.85 11.61 -19.52
C SER A 139 2.69 12.52 -19.09
N ILE A 140 2.02 12.21 -17.98
CA ILE A 140 0.85 12.96 -17.48
C ILE A 140 1.19 13.86 -16.28
N ARG A 141 2.40 13.80 -15.75
CA ARG A 141 2.80 14.48 -14.51
C ARG A 141 2.45 15.96 -14.50
N GLN A 142 2.72 16.66 -15.60
CA GLN A 142 2.48 18.10 -15.72
C GLN A 142 0.99 18.49 -15.63
N ASN A 143 0.09 17.54 -15.87
CA ASN A 143 -1.35 17.73 -15.78
C ASN A 143 -1.92 17.43 -14.39
N THR A 144 -1.07 17.12 -13.42
CA THR A 144 -1.44 16.68 -12.06
C THR A 144 -0.73 17.48 -10.97
N LYS A 145 -1.11 17.27 -9.72
CA LYS A 145 -0.42 17.84 -8.54
C LYS A 145 0.78 17.01 -8.08
N VAL A 146 1.16 15.96 -8.80
CA VAL A 146 2.23 15.03 -8.39
C VAL A 146 3.60 15.72 -8.46
N VAL A 147 4.21 15.89 -7.29
CA VAL A 147 5.56 16.44 -7.12
C VAL A 147 6.61 15.33 -7.22
N ASN A 148 6.34 14.18 -6.58
CA ASN A 148 7.27 13.06 -6.50
C ASN A 148 6.71 11.82 -7.19
N ILE A 149 7.53 11.14 -7.99
CA ILE A 149 7.26 9.79 -8.49
C ILE A 149 8.32 8.87 -7.91
N ILE A 150 7.89 7.90 -7.10
CA ILE A 150 8.74 6.86 -6.52
C ILE A 150 8.63 5.62 -7.41
N ILE A 151 9.78 5.10 -7.82
CA ILE A 151 9.88 3.92 -8.67
C ILE A 151 10.40 2.76 -7.83
N ALA A 152 9.64 1.66 -7.82
CA ALA A 152 10.07 0.40 -7.25
C ALA A 152 10.34 -0.62 -8.36
N SER A 153 11.10 -1.65 -8.06
CA SER A 153 11.34 -2.75 -8.99
C SER A 153 11.08 -4.09 -8.31
N VAL A 154 10.27 -4.93 -8.93
CA VAL A 154 9.96 -6.27 -8.40
C VAL A 154 11.21 -7.11 -8.15
N LYS A 155 12.23 -6.95 -9.00
CA LYS A 155 13.52 -7.68 -8.88
C LYS A 155 14.22 -7.46 -7.53
N ASP A 156 13.96 -6.35 -6.84
CA ASP A 156 14.60 -6.04 -5.55
C ASP A 156 14.07 -6.93 -4.42
N GLU A 157 12.88 -7.47 -4.59
CA GLU A 157 12.24 -8.39 -3.63
C GLU A 157 12.42 -9.87 -3.97
N LEU A 158 13.02 -10.19 -5.11
CA LEU A 158 13.27 -11.58 -5.49
C LEU A 158 14.46 -12.17 -4.71
N SER A 159 14.40 -13.50 -4.46
CA SER A 159 15.58 -14.23 -3.97
C SER A 159 16.69 -14.22 -5.01
N LYS A 160 17.96 -14.32 -4.58
CA LYS A 160 19.11 -14.23 -5.48
C LYS A 160 19.03 -15.12 -6.73
N PRO A 161 18.64 -16.42 -6.64
CA PRO A 161 18.54 -17.26 -7.84
C PRO A 161 17.39 -16.84 -8.76
N VAL A 162 16.24 -16.46 -8.20
CA VAL A 162 15.07 -16.02 -8.99
C VAL A 162 15.37 -14.66 -9.65
N ARG A 163 16.05 -13.75 -8.95
CA ARG A 163 16.48 -12.46 -9.50
C ARG A 163 17.44 -12.65 -10.69
N ALA A 164 18.39 -13.59 -10.60
CA ALA A 164 19.28 -13.89 -11.70
C ALA A 164 18.51 -14.40 -12.94
N GLY A 165 17.55 -15.30 -12.76
CA GLY A 165 16.67 -15.77 -13.84
C GLY A 165 15.83 -14.64 -14.44
N TYR A 166 15.23 -13.79 -13.61
CA TYR A 166 14.43 -12.64 -14.04
C TYR A 166 15.25 -11.67 -14.93
N MET A 167 16.50 -11.37 -14.53
CA MET A 167 17.39 -10.50 -15.31
C MET A 167 17.81 -11.09 -16.67
N LEU A 168 17.71 -12.40 -16.85
CA LEU A 168 18.01 -13.07 -18.13
C LEU A 168 16.81 -13.08 -19.09
N THR A 169 15.59 -12.92 -18.58
CA THR A 169 14.36 -13.02 -19.38
C THR A 169 13.71 -11.67 -19.68
N GLU A 170 13.94 -10.67 -18.84
CA GLU A 170 13.28 -9.36 -18.92
C GLU A 170 14.26 -8.16 -18.87
N GLY A 171 15.57 -8.44 -18.88
CA GLY A 171 16.65 -7.44 -18.85
C GLY A 171 17.08 -6.95 -20.23
#